data_f8bbbcb355087c372a40e5294459e1ae
#
_entry.id   f8bbbcb355087c372a40e5294459e1ae
#
_cell.length_a   1.000
_cell.length_b   1.000
_cell.length_c   1.000
_cell.angle_alpha   90.00
_cell.angle_beta   90.00
_cell.angle_gamma   90.00
#
_symmetry.space_group_name_H-M   'P 1'
#
loop_
_entity.id
_entity.type
_entity.pdbx_description
1 polymer ?
#
loop_
_entity_poly.entity_id
_entity_poly.type
_entity_poly.pdbx_seq_one_letter_code
_entity_poly.pdbx_strand_id
1 'polypeptide(L)'
;MKLLLVADTHVPRRARDLPSPVWDEVARADVVVHAGDWVVPELLDELTARSARLVACWGNNDGPELRSRLPERANVVLDRLRFTVVHETGGSAGRDARMSARYPDTDVLVFGHSHIPWDTTTSTGMRLLNPGSPTDRRRQPFCTYMTTSIEDGVLTDVTLHRLQK
;
A
#
# COMPACT_ATOMS: atom_id res chain seq x y z
N MET A 1 -4.55 -13.46 -9.83
CA MET A 1 -4.99 -12.07 -9.47
C MET A 1 -3.77 -11.21 -9.27
N LYS A 2 -3.66 -10.10 -10.03
CA LYS A 2 -2.52 -9.16 -9.96
C LYS A 2 -2.85 -7.98 -9.05
N LEU A 3 -1.94 -7.61 -8.18
CA LEU A 3 -2.08 -6.49 -7.25
C LEU A 3 -0.99 -5.45 -7.47
N LEU A 4 -1.37 -4.18 -7.41
CA LEU A 4 -0.47 -3.04 -7.25
C LEU A 4 -0.58 -2.52 -5.83
N LEU A 5 0.56 -2.38 -5.14
CA LEU A 5 0.63 -1.78 -3.79
C LEU A 5 1.33 -0.42 -3.88
N VAL A 6 0.69 0.61 -3.38
CA VAL A 6 1.23 1.97 -3.26
C VAL A 6 0.91 2.57 -1.90
N ALA A 7 1.70 3.50 -1.45
CA ALA A 7 1.50 4.28 -0.23
C ALA A 7 2.21 5.63 -0.34
N ASP A 8 1.86 6.57 0.52
CA ASP A 8 2.62 7.83 0.68
C ASP A 8 2.79 8.59 -0.65
N THR A 9 1.71 8.69 -1.41
CA THR A 9 1.74 9.33 -2.73
C THR A 9 1.91 10.84 -2.68
N HIS A 10 1.39 11.48 -1.63
CA HIS A 10 1.55 12.93 -1.36
C HIS A 10 1.33 13.84 -2.56
N VAL A 11 0.45 13.48 -3.48
CA VAL A 11 0.07 14.32 -4.63
C VAL A 11 -0.89 15.42 -4.16
N PRO A 12 -0.72 16.66 -4.57
CA PRO A 12 0.29 17.23 -5.47
C PRO A 12 1.53 17.77 -4.74
N ARG A 13 1.69 17.55 -3.43
CA ARG A 13 2.74 18.20 -2.62
C ARG A 13 4.16 17.76 -2.99
N ARG A 14 4.37 16.49 -3.33
CA ARG A 14 5.68 15.91 -3.66
C ARG A 14 5.87 15.63 -5.14
N ALA A 15 4.78 15.43 -5.88
CA ALA A 15 4.76 15.30 -7.33
C ALA A 15 3.41 15.81 -7.83
N ARG A 16 3.38 16.33 -9.06
CA ARG A 16 2.13 16.81 -9.66
C ARG A 16 1.12 15.70 -9.90
N ASP A 17 1.62 14.50 -10.15
CA ASP A 17 0.86 13.30 -10.47
C ASP A 17 1.66 12.05 -10.11
N LEU A 18 1.04 10.89 -10.16
CA LEU A 18 1.75 9.61 -10.07
C LEU A 18 2.63 9.42 -11.30
N PRO A 19 3.81 8.79 -11.16
CA PRO A 19 4.66 8.44 -12.29
C PRO A 19 3.94 7.53 -13.30
N SER A 20 4.21 7.73 -14.60
CA SER A 20 3.59 6.94 -15.68
C SER A 20 3.66 5.42 -15.45
N PRO A 21 4.81 4.83 -15.01
CA PRO A 21 4.85 3.40 -14.73
C PRO A 21 3.85 2.93 -13.68
N VAL A 22 3.52 3.79 -12.69
CA VAL A 22 2.50 3.46 -11.67
C VAL A 22 1.11 3.45 -12.30
N TRP A 23 0.79 4.43 -13.14
CA TRP A 23 -0.48 4.44 -13.89
C TRP A 23 -0.61 3.25 -14.84
N ASP A 24 0.47 2.83 -15.47
CA ASP A 24 0.49 1.63 -16.30
C ASP A 24 0.16 0.37 -15.49
N GLU A 25 0.67 0.28 -14.26
CA GLU A 25 0.33 -0.84 -13.36
C GLU A 25 -1.09 -0.74 -12.81
N VAL A 26 -1.63 0.47 -12.55
CA VAL A 26 -3.05 0.66 -12.20
C VAL A 26 -3.95 0.05 -13.28
N ALA A 27 -3.62 0.26 -14.55
CA ALA A 27 -4.40 -0.28 -15.67
C ALA A 27 -4.30 -1.81 -15.83
N ARG A 28 -3.25 -2.43 -15.30
CA ARG A 28 -2.99 -3.87 -15.41
C ARG A 28 -3.41 -4.68 -14.18
N ALA A 29 -3.54 -4.01 -13.04
CA ALA A 29 -3.85 -4.65 -11.77
C ALA A 29 -5.34 -5.00 -11.67
N ASP A 30 -5.64 -6.18 -11.15
CA ASP A 30 -7.00 -6.55 -10.76
C ASP A 30 -7.42 -5.81 -9.49
N VAL A 31 -6.47 -5.52 -8.60
CA VAL A 31 -6.68 -4.77 -7.36
C VAL A 31 -5.54 -3.78 -7.14
N VAL A 32 -5.88 -2.54 -6.87
CA VAL A 32 -4.94 -1.52 -6.37
C VAL A 32 -5.14 -1.40 -4.86
N VAL A 33 -4.04 -1.48 -4.10
CA VAL A 33 -4.02 -1.27 -2.65
C VAL A 33 -3.27 0.01 -2.35
N HIS A 34 -3.89 0.94 -1.64
CA HIS A 34 -3.27 2.21 -1.23
C HIS A 34 -3.27 2.37 0.28
N ALA A 35 -2.09 2.41 0.89
CA ALA A 35 -1.90 2.42 2.34
C ALA A 35 -1.75 3.83 2.94
N GLY A 36 -2.53 4.81 2.43
CA GLY A 36 -2.66 6.15 3.05
C GLY A 36 -1.64 7.19 2.61
N ASP A 37 -1.84 8.40 3.13
CA ASP A 37 -1.11 9.62 2.76
C ASP A 37 -1.30 10.03 1.29
N TRP A 38 -2.55 10.27 0.95
CA TRP A 38 -3.04 10.78 -0.35
C TRP A 38 -2.78 12.27 -0.50
N VAL A 39 -3.18 13.04 0.52
CA VAL A 39 -3.18 14.48 0.68
C VAL A 39 -4.41 15.18 0.11
N VAL A 40 -4.84 14.84 -1.11
CA VAL A 40 -6.04 15.44 -1.73
C VAL A 40 -7.01 14.39 -2.26
N PRO A 41 -8.33 14.67 -2.23
CA PRO A 41 -9.35 13.72 -2.68
C PRO A 41 -9.33 13.46 -4.20
N GLU A 42 -8.79 14.38 -5.00
CA GLU A 42 -8.72 14.24 -6.46
C GLU A 42 -7.95 12.98 -6.89
N LEU A 43 -6.86 12.64 -6.20
CA LEU A 43 -6.12 11.40 -6.49
C LEU A 43 -6.95 10.15 -6.15
N LEU A 44 -7.72 10.20 -5.06
CA LEU A 44 -8.65 9.11 -4.72
C LEU A 44 -9.72 8.94 -5.80
N ASP A 45 -10.27 10.04 -6.30
CA ASP A 45 -11.27 10.01 -7.39
C ASP A 45 -10.68 9.41 -8.65
N GLU A 46 -9.48 9.83 -9.02
CA GLU A 46 -8.80 9.35 -10.23
C GLU A 46 -8.41 7.87 -10.14
N LEU A 47 -7.85 7.43 -9.00
CA LEU A 47 -7.56 6.01 -8.77
C LEU A 47 -8.83 5.17 -8.74
N THR A 48 -9.90 5.65 -8.12
CA THR A 48 -11.20 4.96 -8.11
C THR A 48 -11.75 4.78 -9.53
N ALA A 49 -11.64 5.81 -10.37
CA ALA A 49 -12.14 5.76 -11.73
C ALA A 49 -11.31 4.85 -12.66
N ARG A 50 -9.99 4.75 -12.42
CA ARG A 50 -9.04 4.03 -13.30
C ARG A 50 -8.70 2.62 -12.84
N SER A 51 -8.95 2.28 -11.58
CA SER A 51 -8.71 0.93 -11.05
C SER A 51 -9.88 0.01 -11.33
N ALA A 52 -9.59 -1.27 -11.60
CA ALA A 52 -10.63 -2.30 -11.64
C ALA A 52 -11.27 -2.49 -10.23
N ARG A 53 -10.44 -2.44 -9.19
CA ARG A 53 -10.85 -2.45 -7.78
C ARG A 53 -9.81 -1.69 -6.94
N LEU A 54 -10.28 -0.82 -6.04
CA LEU A 54 -9.43 -0.10 -5.09
C LEU A 54 -9.73 -0.55 -3.66
N VAL A 55 -8.67 -0.87 -2.90
CA VAL A 55 -8.71 -1.13 -1.45
C VAL A 55 -7.78 -0.15 -0.78
N ALA A 56 -8.29 0.69 0.11
CA ALA A 56 -7.50 1.79 0.63
C ALA A 56 -7.85 2.19 2.06
N CYS A 57 -6.90 2.80 2.74
CA CYS A 57 -7.09 3.50 4.01
C CYS A 57 -6.60 4.95 3.91
N TRP A 58 -6.95 5.79 4.91
CA TRP A 58 -6.35 7.11 5.04
C TRP A 58 -5.03 7.06 5.84
N GLY A 59 -4.22 8.09 5.71
CA GLY A 59 -2.97 8.28 6.45
C GLY A 59 -2.99 9.54 7.32
N ASN A 60 -1.90 9.77 8.07
CA ASN A 60 -1.84 10.87 9.02
C ASN A 60 -1.83 12.27 8.35
N ASN A 61 -1.43 12.38 7.10
CA ASN A 61 -1.47 13.63 6.32
C ASN A 61 -2.81 13.87 5.60
N ASP A 62 -3.76 12.95 5.72
CA ASP A 62 -5.04 13.05 5.05
C ASP A 62 -6.05 13.84 5.88
N GLY A 63 -6.70 14.81 5.22
CA GLY A 63 -7.66 15.72 5.84
C GLY A 63 -9.05 15.09 6.06
N PRO A 64 -9.99 15.89 6.64
CA PRO A 64 -11.33 15.40 7.02
C PRO A 64 -12.12 14.78 5.87
N GLU A 65 -12.02 15.33 4.66
CA GLU A 65 -12.72 14.81 3.49
C GLU A 65 -12.26 13.38 3.15
N LEU A 66 -10.95 13.14 3.05
CA LEU A 66 -10.41 11.80 2.81
C LEU A 66 -10.77 10.82 3.93
N ARG A 67 -10.69 11.27 5.19
CA ARG A 67 -11.05 10.46 6.36
C ARG A 67 -12.55 10.13 6.43
N SER A 68 -13.41 10.94 5.85
CA SER A 68 -14.85 10.64 5.75
C SER A 68 -15.16 9.59 4.68
N ARG A 69 -14.30 9.44 3.68
CA ARG A 69 -14.48 8.55 2.53
C ARG A 69 -13.70 7.23 2.64
N LEU A 70 -12.66 7.20 3.43
CA LEU A 70 -11.77 6.06 3.62
C LEU A 70 -11.74 5.61 5.09
N PRO A 71 -11.63 4.32 5.37
CA PRO A 71 -11.41 3.83 6.73
C PRO A 71 -9.97 4.10 7.19
N GLU A 72 -9.73 4.10 8.50
CA GLU A 72 -8.39 4.05 9.08
C GLU A 72 -7.72 2.70 8.80
N ARG A 73 -8.51 1.64 8.80
CA ARG A 73 -8.10 0.28 8.49
C ARG A 73 -9.07 -0.35 7.50
N ALA A 74 -8.55 -0.78 6.36
CA ALA A 74 -9.31 -1.58 5.40
C ALA A 74 -9.01 -3.06 5.59
N ASN A 75 -10.07 -3.89 5.60
CA ASN A 75 -9.95 -5.35 5.61
C ASN A 75 -10.66 -5.90 4.38
N VAL A 76 -10.02 -6.84 3.70
CA VAL A 76 -10.58 -7.47 2.52
C VAL A 76 -10.07 -8.90 2.37
N VAL A 77 -10.88 -9.78 1.83
CA VAL A 77 -10.43 -11.11 1.41
C VAL A 77 -10.24 -11.11 -0.10
N LEU A 78 -9.04 -11.47 -0.53
CA LEU A 78 -8.66 -11.59 -1.93
C LEU A 78 -8.18 -13.03 -2.16
N ASP A 79 -8.92 -13.79 -2.96
CA ASP A 79 -8.63 -15.21 -3.24
C ASP A 79 -8.20 -15.99 -1.97
N ARG A 80 -9.06 -15.99 -0.95
CA ARG A 80 -8.87 -16.65 0.36
C ARG A 80 -7.86 -16.02 1.31
N LEU A 81 -6.99 -15.09 0.86
CA LEU A 81 -6.07 -14.36 1.73
C LEU A 81 -6.76 -13.16 2.39
N ARG A 82 -6.62 -13.05 3.69
CA ARG A 82 -7.14 -11.94 4.49
C ARG A 82 -6.12 -10.81 4.52
N PHE A 83 -6.45 -9.73 3.84
CA PHE A 83 -5.63 -8.51 3.81
C PHE A 83 -6.11 -7.51 4.86
N THR A 84 -5.16 -6.91 5.54
CA THR A 84 -5.36 -5.70 6.35
C THR A 84 -4.47 -4.59 5.78
N VAL A 85 -5.05 -3.42 5.54
CA VAL A 85 -4.35 -2.24 5.05
C VAL A 85 -4.45 -1.15 6.11
N VAL A 86 -3.30 -0.69 6.59
CA VAL A 86 -3.18 0.39 7.58
C VAL A 86 -2.08 1.34 7.15
N HIS A 87 -2.12 2.58 7.62
CA HIS A 87 -1.05 3.51 7.29
C HIS A 87 0.18 3.31 8.19
N GLU A 88 -0.03 3.24 9.50
CA GLU A 88 1.04 3.21 10.49
C GLU A 88 1.14 1.87 11.23
N THR A 89 2.38 1.42 11.46
CA THR A 89 2.69 0.23 12.25
C THR A 89 3.62 0.52 13.43
N GLY A 90 3.98 1.79 13.65
CA GLY A 90 4.99 2.20 14.62
C GLY A 90 6.42 1.90 14.16
N GLY A 91 7.37 1.97 15.09
CA GLY A 91 8.80 1.75 14.82
C GLY A 91 9.12 0.36 14.27
N SER A 92 10.27 0.23 13.60
CA SER A 92 10.70 -1.05 12.98
C SER A 92 11.05 -2.12 14.00
N ALA A 93 11.60 -1.75 15.15
CA ALA A 93 11.96 -2.70 16.20
C ALA A 93 10.71 -3.42 16.73
N GLY A 94 10.70 -4.76 16.69
CA GLY A 94 9.61 -5.60 17.16
C GLY A 94 8.30 -5.47 16.36
N ARG A 95 8.34 -4.90 15.15
CA ARG A 95 7.16 -4.72 14.29
C ARG A 95 6.44 -6.02 14.04
N ASP A 96 7.17 -7.07 13.65
CA ASP A 96 6.58 -8.36 13.28
C ASP A 96 5.76 -8.95 14.42
N ALA A 97 6.32 -9.03 15.63
CA ALA A 97 5.62 -9.55 16.81
C ALA A 97 4.41 -8.66 17.18
N ARG A 98 4.58 -7.34 17.12
CA ARG A 98 3.52 -6.38 17.47
C ARG A 98 2.35 -6.43 16.48
N MET A 99 2.63 -6.58 15.19
CA MET A 99 1.57 -6.68 14.16
C MET A 99 0.87 -8.03 14.19
N SER A 100 1.59 -9.13 14.42
CA SER A 100 0.96 -10.45 14.62
C SER A 100 0.01 -10.47 15.81
N ALA A 101 0.37 -9.82 16.91
CA ALA A 101 -0.49 -9.73 18.08
C ALA A 101 -1.71 -8.83 17.85
N ARG A 102 -1.53 -7.72 17.09
CA ARG A 102 -2.60 -6.76 16.84
C ARG A 102 -3.61 -7.24 15.79
N TYR A 103 -3.16 -8.02 14.82
CA TYR A 103 -3.96 -8.49 13.68
C TYR A 103 -3.85 -10.02 13.50
N PRO A 104 -4.31 -10.82 14.48
CA PRO A 104 -4.10 -12.28 14.48
C PRO A 104 -4.79 -13.00 13.30
N ASP A 105 -5.84 -12.38 12.74
CA ASP A 105 -6.61 -12.94 11.61
C ASP A 105 -6.19 -12.38 10.25
N THR A 106 -4.99 -11.84 10.13
CA THR A 106 -4.45 -11.25 8.89
C THR A 106 -3.39 -12.15 8.29
N ASP A 107 -3.50 -12.42 6.99
CA ASP A 107 -2.49 -13.18 6.24
C ASP A 107 -1.46 -12.24 5.59
N VAL A 108 -1.93 -11.07 5.11
CA VAL A 108 -1.08 -10.04 4.49
C VAL A 108 -1.43 -8.67 5.06
N LEU A 109 -0.44 -8.00 5.66
CA LEU A 109 -0.54 -6.62 6.15
C LEU A 109 0.21 -5.69 5.20
N VAL A 110 -0.51 -4.73 4.62
CA VAL A 110 0.07 -3.66 3.79
C VAL A 110 0.07 -2.36 4.58
N PHE A 111 1.19 -1.67 4.62
CA PHE A 111 1.35 -0.42 5.37
C PHE A 111 2.24 0.60 4.65
N GLY A 112 2.28 1.84 5.13
CA GLY A 112 3.06 2.95 4.58
C GLY A 112 3.84 3.72 5.63
N HIS A 113 3.68 5.05 5.63
CA HIS A 113 4.17 6.04 6.57
C HIS A 113 5.70 6.28 6.58
N SER A 114 6.49 5.23 6.63
CA SER A 114 7.94 5.37 6.70
C SER A 114 8.61 5.74 5.37
N HIS A 115 7.95 5.50 4.23
CA HIS A 115 8.50 5.54 2.87
C HIS A 115 9.65 4.53 2.66
N ILE A 116 9.86 3.62 3.60
CA ILE A 116 10.91 2.61 3.55
C ILE A 116 10.29 1.30 3.09
N PRO A 117 10.70 0.76 1.94
CA PRO A 117 10.23 -0.55 1.51
C PRO A 117 10.47 -1.62 2.58
N TRP A 118 9.47 -2.48 2.77
CA TRP A 118 9.54 -3.56 3.76
C TRP A 118 8.88 -4.81 3.21
N ASP A 119 9.53 -5.94 3.44
CA ASP A 119 9.01 -7.25 3.07
C ASP A 119 9.54 -8.30 4.04
N THR A 120 8.70 -8.72 4.98
CA THR A 120 9.02 -9.77 5.97
C THR A 120 7.85 -10.72 6.15
N THR A 121 8.17 -11.94 6.60
CA THR A 121 7.18 -12.91 7.08
C THR A 121 7.37 -13.08 8.58
N THR A 122 6.32 -12.89 9.35
CA THR A 122 6.35 -13.06 10.80
C THR A 122 6.41 -14.53 11.21
N SER A 123 6.70 -14.79 12.49
CA SER A 123 6.68 -16.16 13.03
C SER A 123 5.30 -16.83 12.97
N THR A 124 4.23 -16.05 12.84
CA THR A 124 2.86 -16.56 12.67
C THR A 124 2.47 -16.80 11.21
N GLY A 125 3.37 -16.48 10.25
CA GLY A 125 3.13 -16.64 8.82
C GLY A 125 2.52 -15.40 8.14
N MET A 126 2.20 -14.31 8.87
CA MET A 126 1.73 -13.07 8.28
C MET A 126 2.82 -12.43 7.43
N ARG A 127 2.50 -12.02 6.20
CA ARG A 127 3.40 -11.21 5.36
C ARG A 127 3.18 -9.73 5.63
N LEU A 128 4.26 -8.99 5.93
CA LEU A 128 4.26 -7.54 6.09
C LEU A 128 4.89 -6.89 4.87
N LEU A 129 4.14 -6.00 4.20
CA LEU A 129 4.57 -5.33 2.98
C LEU A 129 4.42 -3.80 3.12
N ASN A 130 5.50 -3.08 2.84
CA ASN A 130 5.47 -1.64 2.62
C ASN A 130 6.06 -1.34 1.23
N PRO A 131 5.30 -0.75 0.30
CA PRO A 131 5.78 -0.48 -1.05
C PRO A 131 6.77 0.68 -1.12
N GLY A 132 7.02 1.40 -0.02
CA GLY A 132 7.69 2.69 -0.05
C GLY A 132 6.78 3.78 -0.60
N SER A 133 7.36 4.79 -1.26
CA SER A 133 6.61 5.87 -1.89
C SER A 133 7.02 6.04 -3.36
N PRO A 134 6.06 6.17 -4.29
CA PRO A 134 6.36 6.38 -5.70
C PRO A 134 6.74 7.83 -6.04
N THR A 135 6.59 8.77 -5.10
CA THR A 135 6.73 10.21 -5.31
C THR A 135 7.70 10.89 -4.35
N ASP A 136 7.83 10.36 -3.13
CA ASP A 136 8.68 10.95 -2.07
C ASP A 136 9.59 9.88 -1.44
N ARG A 137 10.78 9.72 -2.01
CA ARG A 137 11.76 8.74 -1.51
C ARG A 137 12.35 9.07 -0.13
N ARG A 138 12.17 10.30 0.38
CA ARG A 138 12.85 10.79 1.58
C ARG A 138 14.36 10.52 1.54
N ARG A 139 14.87 9.67 2.44
CA ARG A 139 16.29 9.27 2.51
C ARG A 139 16.59 7.99 1.72
N GLN A 140 15.61 7.39 1.05
CA GLN A 140 15.82 6.20 0.23
C GLN A 140 16.49 6.56 -1.10
N PRO A 141 17.25 5.64 -1.72
CA PRO A 141 17.92 5.90 -2.99
C PRO A 141 16.93 6.10 -4.15
N PHE A 142 15.75 5.48 -4.08
CA PHE A 142 14.74 5.50 -5.14
C PHE A 142 13.33 5.73 -4.59
N CYS A 143 12.45 6.29 -5.42
CA CYS A 143 11.02 6.14 -5.26
C CYS A 143 10.63 4.71 -5.65
N THR A 144 9.61 4.14 -4.99
CA THR A 144 9.27 2.72 -5.18
C THR A 144 7.76 2.47 -5.13
N TYR A 145 7.36 1.37 -5.73
CA TYR A 145 6.04 0.72 -5.56
C TYR A 145 6.24 -0.79 -5.60
N MET A 146 5.23 -1.56 -5.23
CA MET A 146 5.27 -3.02 -5.29
C MET A 146 4.19 -3.58 -6.20
N THR A 147 4.51 -4.69 -6.86
CA THR A 147 3.50 -5.57 -7.47
C THR A 147 3.59 -6.97 -6.85
N THR A 148 2.47 -7.66 -6.84
CA THR A 148 2.40 -9.06 -6.42
C THR A 148 1.25 -9.75 -7.13
N SER A 149 1.24 -11.08 -7.10
CA SER A 149 0.13 -11.90 -7.58
C SER A 149 -0.42 -12.76 -6.47
N ILE A 150 -1.67 -13.18 -6.59
CA ILE A 150 -2.26 -14.23 -5.77
C ILE A 150 -2.67 -15.36 -6.71
N GLU A 151 -2.15 -16.56 -6.43
CA GLU A 151 -2.46 -17.78 -7.17
C GLU A 151 -2.86 -18.87 -6.18
N ASP A 152 -4.07 -19.40 -6.33
CA ASP A 152 -4.64 -20.44 -5.46
C ASP A 152 -4.57 -20.13 -3.96
N GLY A 153 -4.78 -18.85 -3.58
CA GLY A 153 -4.72 -18.40 -2.19
C GLY A 153 -3.29 -18.27 -1.64
N VAL A 154 -2.29 -18.20 -2.51
CA VAL A 154 -0.89 -17.98 -2.14
C VAL A 154 -0.39 -16.68 -2.76
N LEU A 155 0.28 -15.86 -1.95
CA LEU A 155 0.94 -14.64 -2.42
C LEU A 155 2.23 -15.00 -3.16
N THR A 156 2.34 -14.61 -4.43
CA THR A 156 3.48 -14.89 -5.30
C THR A 156 4.04 -13.61 -5.91
N ASP A 157 5.25 -13.68 -6.47
CA ASP A 157 5.87 -12.62 -7.28
C ASP A 157 5.90 -11.23 -6.61
N VAL A 158 6.15 -11.19 -5.30
CA VAL A 158 6.32 -9.91 -4.59
C VAL A 158 7.55 -9.20 -5.14
N THR A 159 7.33 -8.13 -5.88
CA THR A 159 8.39 -7.39 -6.59
C THR A 159 8.40 -5.92 -6.20
N LEU A 160 9.52 -5.44 -5.69
CA LEU A 160 9.76 -4.02 -5.45
C LEU A 160 10.31 -3.37 -6.74
N HIS A 161 9.55 -2.42 -7.27
CA HIS A 161 9.94 -1.64 -8.44
C HIS A 161 10.61 -0.34 -8.01
N ARG A 162 11.72 -0.01 -8.66
CA ARG A 162 12.46 1.23 -8.44
C ARG A 162 12.19 2.18 -9.60
N LEU A 163 11.71 3.37 -9.28
CA LEU A 163 11.49 4.42 -10.26
C LEU A 163 12.80 5.19 -10.45
N GLN A 164 13.25 5.26 -11.70
CA GLN A 164 14.35 6.14 -12.07
C GLN A 164 13.82 7.58 -12.16
N LYS A 165 14.68 8.53 -11.79
CA LYS A 165 14.37 9.96 -11.98
C LYS A 165 14.43 10.33 -13.44
#